data_3ae64b8342449a78e78fa0bcd26f886a
#
_entry.id   3ae64b8342449a78e78fa0bcd26f886a
#
_cell.length_a   1.000
_cell.length_b   1.000
_cell.length_c   1.000
_cell.angle_alpha   90.00
_cell.angle_beta   90.00
_cell.angle_gamma   90.00
#
_symmetry.space_group_name_H-M   'P 1'
#
loop_
_entity.id
_entity.type
_entity.pdbx_description
1 polymer ?
#
loop_
_entity_poly.entity_id
_entity_poly.type
_entity_poly.pdbx_seq_one_letter_code
_entity_poly.pdbx_strand_id
1 'polypeptide(L)'
;MVEAVQTDNVLNWSRQLRKGVLEFLVLLRLREREYYGYELVHAVAETAGGEVAEGTLYPLLNRLTRQELIRSRWDQSQSGRRRRYY
;
A
#
# COMPACT_ATOMS: atom_id res chain seq x y z
N MET A 1 -37.77 4.66 15.05
CA MET A 1 -36.67 3.76 15.38
C MET A 1 -35.71 3.68 14.22
N VAL A 2 -34.46 3.88 14.50
CA VAL A 2 -33.44 3.77 13.46
C VAL A 2 -33.12 2.31 13.24
N GLU A 3 -33.14 1.85 12.01
CA GLU A 3 -32.68 0.52 11.69
C GLU A 3 -31.21 0.38 11.99
N ALA A 4 -30.83 -0.70 12.62
CA ALA A 4 -29.44 -0.99 12.86
C ALA A 4 -28.72 -1.22 11.52
N VAL A 5 -27.52 -0.68 11.42
CA VAL A 5 -26.66 -0.95 10.27
C VAL A 5 -26.30 -2.44 10.27
N GLN A 6 -26.42 -3.07 9.12
CA GLN A 6 -26.10 -4.49 9.02
C GLN A 6 -24.60 -4.72 9.21
N THR A 7 -24.28 -5.81 9.91
CA THR A 7 -22.90 -6.18 10.21
C THR A 7 -22.04 -6.28 8.95
N ASP A 8 -22.58 -6.83 7.86
CA ASP A 8 -21.86 -6.96 6.60
C ASP A 8 -21.45 -5.60 6.03
N ASN A 9 -22.32 -4.60 6.17
CA ASN A 9 -22.00 -3.24 5.73
C ASN A 9 -20.88 -2.63 6.58
N VAL A 10 -20.91 -2.84 7.88
CA VAL A 10 -19.86 -2.37 8.78
C VAL A 10 -18.52 -3.00 8.43
N LEU A 11 -18.48 -4.32 8.19
CA LEU A 11 -17.26 -5.01 7.82
C LEU A 11 -16.72 -4.53 6.47
N ASN A 12 -17.60 -4.29 5.51
CA ASN A 12 -17.21 -3.78 4.19
C ASN A 12 -16.58 -2.39 4.30
N TRP A 13 -17.17 -1.50 5.07
CA TRP A 13 -16.62 -0.16 5.30
C TRP A 13 -15.30 -0.21 6.06
N SER A 14 -15.15 -1.13 7.00
CA SER A 14 -13.91 -1.34 7.73
C SER A 14 -12.77 -1.73 6.77
N ARG A 15 -13.06 -2.61 5.83
CA ARG A 15 -12.07 -3.01 4.81
C ARG A 15 -11.70 -1.84 3.90
N GLN A 16 -12.67 -1.06 3.49
CA GLN A 16 -12.44 0.12 2.65
C GLN A 16 -11.61 1.16 3.39
N LEU A 17 -11.89 1.39 4.66
CA LEU A 17 -11.12 2.31 5.48
C LEU A 17 -9.68 1.85 5.62
N ARG A 18 -9.46 0.57 5.91
CA ARG A 18 -8.12 -0.01 6.01
C ARG A 18 -7.33 0.16 4.72
N LYS A 19 -7.99 -0.09 3.60
CA LYS A 19 -7.37 0.09 2.28
C LYS A 19 -6.99 1.55 2.05
N GLY A 20 -7.87 2.48 2.39
CA GLY A 20 -7.60 3.91 2.27
C GLY A 20 -6.44 4.35 3.15
N VAL A 21 -6.36 3.84 4.38
CA VAL A 21 -5.24 4.12 5.29
C VAL A 21 -3.93 3.61 4.71
N LEU A 22 -3.92 2.40 4.16
CA LEU A 22 -2.70 1.85 3.53
C LEU A 22 -2.26 2.67 2.34
N GLU A 23 -3.18 3.11 1.49
CA GLU A 23 -2.89 4.00 0.37
C GLU A 23 -2.26 5.31 0.85
N PHE A 24 -2.84 5.89 1.87
CA PHE A 24 -2.33 7.13 2.46
C PHE A 24 -0.91 6.95 3.01
N LEU A 25 -0.64 5.86 3.71
CA LEU A 25 0.69 5.57 4.26
C LEU A 25 1.72 5.37 3.15
N VAL A 26 1.34 4.69 2.06
CA VAL A 26 2.20 4.55 0.88
C VAL A 26 2.56 5.92 0.31
N LEU A 27 1.56 6.77 0.10
CA LEU A 27 1.77 8.10 -0.47
C LEU A 27 2.64 8.96 0.44
N LEU A 28 2.45 8.88 1.75
CA LEU A 28 3.28 9.61 2.72
C LEU A 28 4.74 9.20 2.63
N ARG A 29 5.00 7.90 2.55
CA ARG A 29 6.38 7.39 2.45
C ARG A 29 7.03 7.81 1.13
N LEU A 30 6.32 7.66 0.04
CA LEU A 30 6.84 7.98 -1.28
C LEU A 30 7.01 9.48 -1.51
N ARG A 31 6.36 10.31 -0.73
CA ARG A 31 6.61 11.75 -0.75
C ARG A 31 8.02 12.10 -0.28
N GLU A 32 8.57 11.30 0.62
CA GLU A 32 9.88 11.57 1.22
C GLU A 32 11.03 11.10 0.34
N ARG A 33 10.91 9.92 -0.24
CA ARG A 33 11.93 9.34 -1.09
C ARG A 33 11.40 8.17 -1.91
N GLU A 34 12.23 7.69 -2.80
CA GLU A 34 12.01 6.47 -3.55
C GLU A 34 12.30 5.25 -2.66
N TYR A 35 11.49 4.21 -2.83
CA TYR A 35 11.66 2.94 -2.14
C TYR A 35 11.61 1.80 -3.14
N TYR A 36 12.42 0.76 -2.98
CA TYR A 36 12.11 -0.47 -3.67
C TYR A 36 11.00 -1.22 -2.92
N GLY A 37 10.29 -2.11 -3.66
CA GLY A 37 9.03 -2.67 -3.16
C GLY A 37 9.11 -3.28 -1.77
N TYR A 38 10.13 -4.09 -1.51
CA TYR A 38 10.32 -4.73 -0.21
C TYR A 38 10.50 -3.71 0.92
N GLU A 39 11.32 -2.68 0.70
CA GLU A 39 11.48 -1.61 1.68
C GLU A 39 10.17 -0.90 1.98
N LEU A 40 9.37 -0.66 0.95
CA LEU A 40 8.11 0.05 1.10
C LEU A 40 7.11 -0.75 1.93
N VAL A 41 7.03 -2.06 1.69
CA VAL A 41 6.18 -2.95 2.49
C VAL A 41 6.55 -2.86 3.97
N HIS A 42 7.83 -2.94 4.27
CA HIS A 42 8.31 -2.85 5.66
C HIS A 42 8.08 -1.48 6.27
N ALA A 43 8.31 -0.40 5.53
CA ALA A 43 8.11 0.95 6.02
C ALA A 43 6.63 1.21 6.34
N VAL A 44 5.74 0.74 5.48
CA VAL A 44 4.29 0.88 5.70
C VAL A 44 3.86 0.04 6.90
N ALA A 45 4.37 -1.18 7.02
CA ALA A 45 4.05 -2.06 8.15
C ALA A 45 4.47 -1.43 9.49
N GLU A 46 5.64 -0.83 9.56
CA GLU A 46 6.09 -0.13 10.77
C GLU A 46 5.12 0.98 11.18
N THR A 47 4.71 1.80 10.21
CA THR A 47 3.80 2.91 10.47
C THR A 47 2.41 2.42 10.85
N ALA A 48 1.96 1.32 10.26
CA ALA A 48 0.66 0.74 10.56
C ALA A 48 0.61 0.00 11.91
N GLY A 49 1.77 -0.18 12.55
CA GLY A 49 1.86 -0.85 13.84
C GLY A 49 1.72 -2.36 13.78
N GLY A 50 1.96 -2.97 12.64
CA GLY A 50 1.84 -4.42 12.48
C GLY A 50 2.17 -4.87 11.07
N GLU A 51 2.04 -6.15 10.82
CA GLU A 51 2.33 -6.71 9.52
C GLU A 51 1.31 -6.27 8.46
N VAL A 52 1.82 -5.95 7.30
CA VAL A 52 1.02 -5.71 6.10
C VAL A 52 1.43 -6.76 5.07
N ALA A 53 0.46 -7.55 4.63
CA ALA A 53 0.75 -8.61 3.68
C ALA A 53 1.18 -8.05 2.33
N GLU A 54 2.20 -8.66 1.74
CA GLU A 54 2.66 -8.33 0.40
C GLU A 54 1.53 -8.50 -0.62
N GLY A 55 0.71 -9.55 -0.46
CA GLY A 55 -0.44 -9.78 -1.31
C GLY A 55 -1.52 -8.69 -1.23
N THR A 56 -1.47 -7.84 -0.23
CA THR A 56 -2.36 -6.67 -0.12
C THR A 56 -1.70 -5.44 -0.71
N LEU A 57 -0.43 -5.22 -0.41
CA LEU A 57 0.26 -3.98 -0.79
C LEU A 57 0.63 -3.91 -2.26
N TYR A 58 1.14 -5.00 -2.86
CA TYR A 58 1.57 -4.96 -4.25
C TYR A 58 0.43 -4.67 -5.24
N PRO A 59 -0.77 -5.27 -5.12
CA PRO A 59 -1.89 -4.86 -5.97
C PRO A 59 -2.26 -3.39 -5.81
N LEU A 60 -2.13 -2.85 -4.60
CA LEU A 60 -2.39 -1.45 -4.31
C LEU A 60 -1.36 -0.55 -5.01
N LEU A 61 -0.08 -0.91 -4.96
CA LEU A 61 0.97 -0.18 -5.67
C LEU A 61 0.74 -0.19 -7.19
N ASN A 62 0.34 -1.32 -7.73
CA ASN A 62 0.04 -1.43 -9.15
C ASN A 62 -1.12 -0.52 -9.55
N ARG A 63 -2.16 -0.47 -8.72
CA ARG A 63 -3.31 0.41 -8.98
C ARG A 63 -2.92 1.87 -8.92
N LEU A 64 -2.16 2.28 -7.90
CA LEU A 64 -1.70 3.66 -7.77
C LEU A 64 -0.81 4.07 -8.95
N THR A 65 0.01 3.15 -9.44
CA THR A 65 0.84 3.38 -10.62
C THR A 65 -0.01 3.59 -11.87
N ARG A 66 -1.05 2.75 -12.05
CA ARG A 66 -1.97 2.90 -13.19
C ARG A 66 -2.76 4.19 -13.14
N GLN A 67 -3.09 4.67 -11.95
CA GLN A 67 -3.78 5.94 -11.75
C GLN A 67 -2.84 7.15 -11.83
N GLU A 68 -1.56 6.91 -12.09
CA GLU A 68 -0.53 7.94 -12.21
C GLU A 68 -0.32 8.77 -10.93
N LEU A 69 -0.73 8.21 -9.78
CA LEU A 69 -0.49 8.84 -8.48
C LEU A 69 0.94 8.59 -7.99
N ILE A 70 1.54 7.51 -8.43
CA ILE A 70 2.94 7.18 -8.18
C ILE A 70 3.58 6.69 -9.48
N ARG A 71 4.90 6.71 -9.52
CA ARG A 71 5.68 6.18 -10.64
C ARG A 71 6.44 4.96 -10.18
N SER A 72 6.84 4.13 -11.12
CA SER A 72 7.72 3.01 -10.83
C SER A 72 8.78 2.89 -11.91
N ARG A 73 9.91 2.33 -11.54
CA ARG A 73 10.98 2.01 -12.47
C ARG A 73 11.66 0.71 -12.07
N TRP A 74 12.23 0.05 -13.03
CA TRP A 74 13.04 -1.12 -12.79
C TRP A 74 14.50 -0.71 -12.73
N ASP A 75 15.23 -1.29 -11.79
CA ASP A 75 16.66 -1.09 -11.66
C ASP A 75 17.33 -2.44 -11.39
N GLN A 76 18.49 -2.63 -11.95
CA GLN A 76 19.26 -3.84 -11.70
C GLN A 76 20.23 -3.57 -10.56
N SER A 77 20.06 -4.31 -9.47
CA SER A 77 20.95 -4.17 -8.32
C SER A 77 22.33 -4.73 -8.63
N GLN A 78 23.31 -4.38 -7.80
CA GLN A 78 24.67 -4.89 -7.90
C GLN A 78 24.75 -6.40 -7.78
N SER A 79 23.75 -7.04 -7.15
CA SER A 79 23.66 -8.50 -7.06
C SER A 79 23.06 -9.16 -8.30
N GLY A 80 22.76 -8.39 -9.34
CA GLY A 80 22.18 -8.89 -10.58
C GLY A 80 20.68 -9.05 -10.58
N ARG A 81 20.01 -8.78 -9.46
CA ARG A 81 18.55 -8.85 -9.37
C ARG A 81 17.91 -7.54 -9.81
N ARG A 82 16.86 -7.66 -10.61
CA ARG A 82 16.04 -6.50 -10.93
C ARG A 82 15.18 -6.14 -9.73
N ARG A 83 15.16 -4.86 -9.41
CA ARG A 83 14.30 -4.33 -8.34
C ARG A 83 13.39 -3.27 -8.91
N ARG A 84 12.14 -3.30 -8.49
CA ARG A 84 11.19 -2.28 -8.86
C ARG A 84 11.14 -1.22 -7.76
N TYR A 85 11.37 0.00 -8.16
CA TYR A 85 11.32 1.18 -7.29
C TYR A 85 10.06 1.96 -7.54
N TYR A 86 9.54 2.52 -6.48
CA TYR A 86 8.34 3.35 -6.52
C TYR A 86 8.63 4.75 -6.03
#